data_d8c3c8fdf4a5d1e8a655c745cfa3e2f8
#
_entry.id   d8c3c8fdf4a5d1e8a655c745cfa3e2f8
#
_cell.length_a   1.000
_cell.length_b   1.000
_cell.length_c   1.000
_cell.angle_alpha   90.00
_cell.angle_beta   90.00
_cell.angle_gamma   90.00
#
_symmetry.space_group_name_H-M   'P 1'
#
loop_
_entity.id
_entity.type
_entity.pdbx_description
1 polymer ?
#
loop_
_entity_poly.entity_id
_entity_poly.type
_entity_poly.pdbx_seq_one_letter_code
_entity_poly.pdbx_strand_id
1 'polypeptide(L)'
;MENNPENFIEQIIKEDISNGFNTKNLKFRFPPEPNGYLHIGHAKAIGLNFGLGVKYKAPVNLRFDDTNPENEDVEYVKAIKEDILWLGYNWAKETYSSDNFTQLYEWAIELINKNKAYIDSQPSEEIALQKGTPTKSGTNSPFRNRSTELNLKLFEQMKNGEFKEGLHVLRAKIDMSHPNMLMRDPVIYRVINKQHHRTSGKWKIYPMYDWAHGQCDYIEQISHSLCSLEFKPHRELYEWFIKSIEGLDTTLKILPKQREFARLNLSYTIMSKRKLSVLVEKEVVDGWDDPRMPTLSGLRRRGFTPKSIRTFISKVGVAKRENIIAVSYTHLRAHETTV
;
A
#
# COMPACT_ATOMS: atom_id res chain seq x y z
N MET A 1 26.81 0.82 18.27
CA MET A 1 25.74 1.37 17.39
C MET A 1 26.29 2.67 16.85
N GLU A 2 26.61 2.72 15.56
CA GLU A 2 27.02 3.97 14.92
C GLU A 2 25.89 4.99 15.10
N ASN A 3 26.23 6.16 15.62
CA ASN A 3 25.31 7.30 15.76
C ASN A 3 24.96 7.84 14.35
N ASN A 4 24.12 7.14 13.61
CA ASN A 4 23.57 7.70 12.39
C ASN A 4 22.69 8.91 12.77
N PRO A 5 22.86 10.04 12.08
CA PRO A 5 22.02 11.21 12.32
C PRO A 5 20.54 10.83 12.09
N GLU A 6 19.68 11.40 12.94
CA GLU A 6 18.24 11.13 12.87
C GLU A 6 17.67 11.56 11.53
N ASN A 7 16.93 10.65 10.89
CA ASN A 7 16.24 10.98 9.68
C ASN A 7 14.94 11.77 9.95
N PHE A 8 14.39 12.39 8.93
CA PHE A 8 13.23 13.27 9.05
C PHE A 8 11.94 12.56 9.54
N ILE A 9 11.79 11.24 9.31
CA ILE A 9 10.65 10.46 9.86
C ILE A 9 10.82 10.35 11.37
N GLU A 10 12.02 10.09 11.85
CA GLU A 10 12.31 10.07 13.29
C GLU A 10 12.07 11.43 13.94
N GLN A 11 12.40 12.53 13.23
CA GLN A 11 12.10 13.89 13.70
C GLN A 11 10.58 14.11 13.83
N ILE A 12 9.78 13.69 12.84
CA ILE A 12 8.31 13.76 12.91
C ILE A 12 7.77 12.95 14.09
N ILE A 13 8.26 11.72 14.30
CA ILE A 13 7.83 10.89 15.43
C ILE A 13 8.16 11.58 16.77
N LYS A 14 9.35 12.15 16.91
CA LYS A 14 9.76 12.89 18.10
C LYS A 14 8.90 14.13 18.33
N GLU A 15 8.58 14.86 17.28
CA GLU A 15 7.69 16.01 17.34
C GLU A 15 6.29 15.59 17.79
N ASP A 16 5.72 14.54 17.20
CA ASP A 16 4.41 14.02 17.62
C ASP A 16 4.44 13.58 19.11
N ILE A 17 5.53 12.94 19.59
CA ILE A 17 5.70 12.57 21.00
C ILE A 17 5.79 13.82 21.88
N SER A 18 6.57 14.83 21.49
CA SER A 18 6.70 16.08 22.26
C SER A 18 5.37 16.84 22.33
N ASN A 19 4.52 16.69 21.34
CA ASN A 19 3.16 17.23 21.28
C ASN A 19 2.11 16.35 22.00
N GLY A 20 2.54 15.37 22.79
CA GLY A 20 1.68 14.56 23.65
C GLY A 20 1.22 13.23 23.08
N PHE A 21 1.75 12.79 21.92
CA PHE A 21 1.46 11.45 21.41
C PHE A 21 2.08 10.39 22.33
N ASN A 22 1.26 9.47 22.84
CA ASN A 22 1.72 8.42 23.73
C ASN A 22 2.58 7.39 22.99
N THR A 23 3.82 7.20 23.41
CA THR A 23 4.77 6.25 22.81
C THR A 23 4.25 4.81 22.79
N LYS A 24 3.39 4.42 23.75
CA LYS A 24 2.74 3.09 23.78
C LYS A 24 1.80 2.86 22.59
N ASN A 25 1.37 3.92 21.93
CA ASN A 25 0.51 3.89 20.75
C ASN A 25 1.29 3.87 19.43
N LEU A 26 2.63 3.94 19.50
CA LEU A 26 3.43 3.78 18.28
C LEU A 26 3.25 2.38 17.71
N LYS A 27 2.86 2.32 16.46
CA LYS A 27 2.72 1.09 15.69
C LYS A 27 2.96 1.38 14.22
N PHE A 28 3.71 0.50 13.58
CA PHE A 28 4.04 0.58 12.17
C PHE A 28 3.55 -0.67 11.44
N ARG A 29 3.62 -0.65 10.12
CA ARG A 29 3.34 -1.82 9.30
C ARG A 29 4.18 -1.81 8.02
N PHE A 30 4.47 -2.99 7.51
CA PHE A 30 4.94 -3.21 6.14
C PHE A 30 3.82 -3.90 5.36
N PRO A 31 3.20 -3.23 4.35
CA PRO A 31 2.01 -3.73 3.67
C PRO A 31 2.30 -4.15 2.22
N PRO A 32 3.04 -5.25 1.98
CA PRO A 32 3.30 -5.67 0.62
C PRO A 32 2.04 -6.26 -0.05
N GLU A 33 1.86 -5.96 -1.33
CA GLU A 33 0.91 -6.66 -2.19
C GLU A 33 1.51 -8.02 -2.58
N PRO A 34 0.79 -9.17 -2.37
CA PRO A 34 1.33 -10.50 -2.62
C PRO A 34 1.24 -10.89 -4.11
N ASN A 35 1.82 -10.07 -4.99
CA ASN A 35 1.77 -10.17 -6.44
C ASN A 35 3.16 -10.31 -7.10
N GLY A 36 4.18 -10.74 -6.35
CA GLY A 36 5.54 -11.02 -6.82
C GLY A 36 6.58 -10.92 -5.72
N TYR A 37 7.82 -11.24 -6.06
CA TYR A 37 8.96 -11.22 -5.15
C TYR A 37 9.40 -9.82 -4.77
N LEU A 38 9.91 -9.66 -3.55
CA LEU A 38 10.48 -8.40 -3.09
C LEU A 38 11.82 -8.13 -3.78
N HIS A 39 12.06 -6.87 -4.11
CA HIS A 39 13.35 -6.42 -4.66
C HIS A 39 14.07 -5.50 -3.66
N ILE A 40 15.31 -5.15 -3.96
CA ILE A 40 16.16 -4.30 -3.09
C ILE A 40 15.47 -2.99 -2.67
N GLY A 41 14.56 -2.43 -3.48
CA GLY A 41 13.77 -1.26 -3.12
C GLY A 41 12.85 -1.49 -1.92
N HIS A 42 12.27 -2.69 -1.79
CA HIS A 42 11.44 -3.06 -0.64
C HIS A 42 12.27 -3.20 0.63
N ALA A 43 13.55 -3.59 0.54
CA ALA A 43 14.43 -3.66 1.70
C ALA A 43 14.56 -2.31 2.41
N LYS A 44 14.47 -1.18 1.68
CA LYS A 44 14.45 0.17 2.27
C LYS A 44 13.20 0.40 3.12
N ALA A 45 12.02 0.02 2.61
CA ALA A 45 10.77 0.15 3.36
C ALA A 45 10.73 -0.79 4.57
N ILE A 46 11.23 -2.02 4.42
CA ILE A 46 11.38 -2.99 5.51
C ILE A 46 12.33 -2.42 6.57
N GLY A 47 13.53 -2.01 6.16
CA GLY A 47 14.54 -1.44 7.07
C GLY A 47 14.05 -0.22 7.83
N LEU A 48 13.26 0.65 7.19
CA LEU A 48 12.66 1.81 7.84
C LEU A 48 11.60 1.40 8.88
N ASN A 49 10.57 0.63 8.47
CA ASN A 49 9.46 0.27 9.37
C ASN A 49 9.95 -0.58 10.54
N PHE A 50 10.69 -1.65 10.28
CA PHE A 50 11.21 -2.54 11.32
C PHE A 50 12.33 -1.88 12.14
N GLY A 51 13.16 -1.04 11.53
CA GLY A 51 14.18 -0.26 12.24
C GLY A 51 13.59 0.71 13.26
N LEU A 52 12.51 1.41 12.89
CA LEU A 52 11.74 2.25 13.82
C LEU A 52 11.08 1.41 14.92
N GLY A 53 10.52 0.24 14.56
CA GLY A 53 9.96 -0.70 15.54
C GLY A 53 10.98 -1.11 16.59
N VAL A 54 12.19 -1.46 16.19
CA VAL A 54 13.30 -1.79 17.11
C VAL A 54 13.70 -0.58 17.95
N LYS A 55 13.90 0.58 17.31
CA LYS A 55 14.34 1.82 17.99
C LYS A 55 13.38 2.27 19.07
N TYR A 56 12.08 2.27 18.78
CA TYR A 56 11.03 2.75 19.69
C TYR A 56 10.37 1.64 20.50
N LYS A 57 10.82 0.39 20.38
CA LYS A 57 10.19 -0.81 20.99
C LYS A 57 8.68 -0.89 20.63
N ALA A 58 8.36 -0.53 19.41
CA ALA A 58 7.01 -0.48 18.88
C ALA A 58 6.71 -1.68 17.98
N PRO A 59 5.48 -2.25 18.04
CA PRO A 59 5.11 -3.36 17.15
C PRO A 59 5.09 -2.92 15.69
N VAL A 60 5.50 -3.84 14.82
CA VAL A 60 5.41 -3.69 13.36
C VAL A 60 4.57 -4.85 12.81
N ASN A 61 3.47 -4.56 12.17
CA ASN A 61 2.65 -5.57 11.52
C ASN A 61 3.18 -5.87 10.11
N LEU A 62 3.03 -7.12 9.68
CA LEU A 62 3.09 -7.52 8.28
C LEU A 62 1.66 -7.66 7.80
N ARG A 63 1.20 -6.75 6.92
CA ARG A 63 -0.12 -6.81 6.32
C ARG A 63 -0.01 -7.07 4.84
N PHE A 64 -0.52 -8.18 4.38
CA PHE A 64 -0.68 -8.42 2.96
C PHE A 64 -1.85 -7.59 2.41
N ASP A 65 -1.56 -6.71 1.45
CA ASP A 65 -2.58 -5.94 0.74
C ASP A 65 -3.15 -6.78 -0.41
N ASP A 66 -4.03 -7.70 -0.04
CA ASP A 66 -4.65 -8.69 -0.91
C ASP A 66 -6.04 -8.24 -1.38
N THR A 67 -6.13 -7.05 -1.99
CA THR A 67 -7.37 -6.46 -2.49
C THR A 67 -7.65 -6.76 -3.96
N ASN A 68 -6.70 -7.38 -4.66
CA ASN A 68 -6.81 -7.68 -6.10
C ASN A 68 -6.60 -9.17 -6.40
N PRO A 69 -7.68 -9.98 -6.51
CA PRO A 69 -7.58 -11.42 -6.70
C PRO A 69 -6.98 -11.84 -8.05
N GLU A 70 -6.73 -10.91 -8.97
CA GLU A 70 -6.23 -11.23 -10.32
C GLU A 70 -4.74 -11.61 -10.34
N ASN A 71 -3.94 -11.03 -9.42
CA ASN A 71 -2.48 -11.11 -9.48
C ASN A 71 -1.83 -11.69 -8.22
N GLU A 72 -2.63 -12.12 -7.24
CA GLU A 72 -2.16 -12.56 -5.93
C GLU A 72 -1.97 -14.07 -5.88
N ASP A 73 -0.84 -14.50 -5.27
CA ASP A 73 -0.51 -15.90 -5.12
C ASP A 73 0.10 -16.20 -3.74
N VAL A 74 -0.19 -17.41 -3.24
CA VAL A 74 0.34 -17.95 -1.98
C VAL A 74 1.87 -18.09 -2.03
N GLU A 75 2.44 -18.35 -3.21
CA GLU A 75 3.90 -18.39 -3.42
C GLU A 75 4.54 -17.07 -3.01
N TYR A 76 3.95 -15.95 -3.43
CA TYR A 76 4.49 -14.62 -3.11
C TYR A 76 4.37 -14.30 -1.63
N VAL A 77 3.29 -14.70 -0.97
CA VAL A 77 3.14 -14.58 0.50
C VAL A 77 4.31 -15.27 1.21
N LYS A 78 4.63 -16.51 0.81
CA LYS A 78 5.74 -17.28 1.39
C LYS A 78 7.09 -16.61 1.13
N ALA A 79 7.37 -16.21 -0.10
CA ALA A 79 8.63 -15.56 -0.49
C ALA A 79 8.85 -14.24 0.26
N ILE A 80 7.79 -13.42 0.42
CA ILE A 80 7.84 -12.16 1.16
C ILE A 80 8.20 -12.41 2.64
N LYS A 81 7.59 -13.40 3.27
CA LYS A 81 7.87 -13.78 4.66
C LYS A 81 9.31 -14.26 4.83
N GLU A 82 9.78 -15.11 3.94
CA GLU A 82 11.15 -15.61 3.93
C GLU A 82 12.17 -14.47 3.78
N ASP A 83 11.92 -13.51 2.92
CA ASP A 83 12.80 -12.36 2.69
C ASP A 83 12.89 -11.44 3.91
N ILE A 84 11.77 -11.18 4.61
CA ILE A 84 11.75 -10.37 5.84
C ILE A 84 12.54 -11.06 6.95
N LEU A 85 12.29 -12.37 7.14
CA LEU A 85 13.02 -13.20 8.14
C LEU A 85 14.51 -13.27 7.80
N TRP A 86 14.85 -13.45 6.52
CA TRP A 86 16.24 -13.46 6.08
C TRP A 86 16.93 -12.13 6.37
N LEU A 87 16.23 -10.99 6.19
CA LEU A 87 16.77 -9.69 6.57
C LEU A 87 16.95 -9.53 8.08
N GLY A 88 16.52 -10.49 8.91
CA GLY A 88 16.68 -10.50 10.37
C GLY A 88 15.59 -9.72 11.11
N TYR A 89 14.41 -9.56 10.50
CA TYR A 89 13.26 -8.91 11.11
C TYR A 89 12.13 -9.89 11.40
N ASN A 90 11.36 -9.60 12.45
CA ASN A 90 10.14 -10.31 12.82
C ASN A 90 8.99 -9.32 12.96
N TRP A 91 7.79 -9.73 12.61
CA TRP A 91 6.58 -8.93 12.75
C TRP A 91 5.80 -9.30 14.01
N ALA A 92 5.05 -8.34 14.53
CA ALA A 92 4.22 -8.54 15.73
C ALA A 92 2.91 -9.27 15.40
N LYS A 93 2.30 -8.95 14.27
CA LYS A 93 1.08 -9.57 13.77
C LYS A 93 1.13 -9.71 12.26
N GLU A 94 0.65 -10.84 11.75
CA GLU A 94 0.37 -11.05 10.32
C GLU A 94 -1.12 -10.80 10.10
N THR A 95 -1.44 -9.96 9.13
CA THR A 95 -2.81 -9.57 8.77
C THR A 95 -2.96 -9.51 7.26
N TYR A 96 -4.20 -9.49 6.80
CA TYR A 96 -4.55 -9.39 5.39
C TYR A 96 -5.64 -8.33 5.23
N SER A 97 -5.61 -7.56 4.15
CA SER A 97 -6.69 -6.62 3.86
C SER A 97 -8.03 -7.33 3.70
N SER A 98 -8.02 -8.56 3.19
CA SER A 98 -9.20 -9.42 3.05
C SER A 98 -9.84 -9.83 4.38
N ASP A 99 -9.11 -9.83 5.50
CA ASP A 99 -9.68 -10.08 6.83
C ASP A 99 -10.72 -9.00 7.20
N ASN A 100 -10.57 -7.80 6.63
CA ASN A 100 -11.38 -6.64 6.94
C ASN A 100 -12.48 -6.35 5.89
N PHE A 101 -12.67 -7.18 4.86
CA PHE A 101 -13.62 -6.91 3.78
C PHE A 101 -15.04 -6.66 4.26
N THR A 102 -15.49 -7.36 5.30
CA THR A 102 -16.82 -7.12 5.89
C THR A 102 -16.91 -5.71 6.46
N GLN A 103 -15.95 -5.30 7.28
CA GLN A 103 -15.93 -3.95 7.86
C GLN A 103 -15.79 -2.85 6.82
N LEU A 104 -14.94 -3.07 5.81
CA LEU A 104 -14.78 -2.13 4.71
C LEU A 104 -16.07 -1.95 3.90
N TYR A 105 -16.83 -3.03 3.71
CA TYR A 105 -18.14 -3.02 3.06
C TYR A 105 -19.18 -2.27 3.90
N GLU A 106 -19.25 -2.52 5.20
CA GLU A 106 -20.14 -1.81 6.11
C GLU A 106 -19.86 -0.30 6.14
N TRP A 107 -18.61 0.09 6.20
CA TRP A 107 -18.24 1.50 6.13
C TRP A 107 -18.54 2.14 4.76
N ALA A 108 -18.48 1.38 3.68
CA ALA A 108 -18.91 1.87 2.36
C ALA A 108 -20.43 2.11 2.32
N ILE A 109 -21.23 1.24 2.96
CA ILE A 109 -22.67 1.48 3.17
C ILE A 109 -22.91 2.77 3.94
N GLU A 110 -22.13 3.03 5.01
CA GLU A 110 -22.23 4.27 5.77
C GLU A 110 -21.89 5.53 4.93
N LEU A 111 -20.92 5.42 4.01
CA LEU A 111 -20.65 6.52 3.06
C LEU A 111 -21.86 6.77 2.14
N ILE A 112 -22.54 5.71 1.68
CA ILE A 112 -23.75 5.86 0.85
C ILE A 112 -24.85 6.52 1.68
N ASN A 113 -25.10 6.05 2.92
CA ASN A 113 -26.10 6.62 3.84
C ASN A 113 -25.87 8.10 4.13
N LYS A 114 -24.61 8.50 4.25
CA LYS A 114 -24.20 9.91 4.45
C LYS A 114 -24.13 10.72 3.15
N ASN A 115 -24.61 10.17 2.02
CA ASN A 115 -24.50 10.79 0.68
C ASN A 115 -23.06 11.19 0.30
N LYS A 116 -22.09 10.42 0.76
CA LYS A 116 -20.65 10.57 0.46
C LYS A 116 -20.14 9.53 -0.55
N ALA A 117 -21.00 8.66 -1.05
CA ALA A 117 -20.68 7.71 -2.12
C ALA A 117 -21.93 7.45 -2.98
N TYR A 118 -21.71 7.04 -4.22
CA TYR A 118 -22.76 6.71 -5.17
C TYR A 118 -22.31 5.63 -6.16
N ILE A 119 -23.26 4.88 -6.71
CA ILE A 119 -23.00 3.92 -7.79
C ILE A 119 -22.98 4.65 -9.12
N ASP A 120 -21.87 4.55 -9.82
CA ASP A 120 -21.72 5.01 -11.19
C ASP A 120 -21.88 3.85 -12.16
N SER A 121 -22.69 4.05 -13.19
CA SER A 121 -23.02 3.04 -14.21
C SER A 121 -22.44 3.38 -15.58
N GLN A 122 -21.42 4.26 -15.59
CA GLN A 122 -20.71 4.62 -16.81
C GLN A 122 -19.54 3.66 -17.08
N PRO A 123 -19.17 3.46 -18.34
CA PRO A 123 -17.92 2.78 -18.70
C PRO A 123 -16.70 3.50 -18.15
N SER A 124 -15.61 2.76 -17.94
CA SER A 124 -14.35 3.28 -17.37
C SER A 124 -13.77 4.45 -18.17
N GLU A 125 -13.92 4.42 -19.49
CA GLU A 125 -13.44 5.46 -20.41
C GLU A 125 -14.18 6.78 -20.19
N GLU A 126 -15.50 6.74 -19.98
CA GLU A 126 -16.30 7.93 -19.69
C GLU A 126 -15.94 8.51 -18.33
N ILE A 127 -15.80 7.65 -17.32
CA ILE A 127 -15.36 8.07 -15.98
C ILE A 127 -13.98 8.75 -16.06
N ALA A 128 -13.06 8.20 -16.84
CA ALA A 128 -11.72 8.76 -17.04
C ALA A 128 -11.77 10.14 -17.72
N LEU A 129 -12.57 10.27 -18.77
CA LEU A 129 -12.76 11.54 -19.49
C LEU A 129 -13.39 12.62 -18.60
N GLN A 130 -14.38 12.24 -17.79
CA GLN A 130 -15.05 13.17 -16.86
C GLN A 130 -14.13 13.68 -15.76
N LYS A 131 -13.08 12.97 -15.39
CA LYS A 131 -12.08 13.47 -14.43
C LYS A 131 -11.34 14.73 -14.91
N GLY A 132 -11.37 15.02 -16.21
CA GLY A 132 -10.68 16.17 -16.81
C GLY A 132 -9.16 15.99 -16.81
N THR A 133 -8.44 17.10 -16.61
CA THR A 133 -6.98 17.12 -16.60
C THR A 133 -6.47 17.90 -15.37
N PRO A 134 -5.19 17.92 -15.06
CA PRO A 134 -4.66 18.76 -13.97
C PRO A 134 -5.00 20.25 -14.11
N THR A 135 -5.19 20.74 -15.35
CA THR A 135 -5.48 22.14 -15.66
C THR A 135 -6.95 22.39 -16.02
N LYS A 136 -7.77 21.34 -16.16
CA LYS A 136 -9.19 21.45 -16.49
C LYS A 136 -10.02 20.66 -15.48
N SER A 137 -10.97 21.30 -14.83
CA SER A 137 -11.90 20.66 -13.90
C SER A 137 -12.63 19.48 -14.56
N GLY A 138 -12.98 18.49 -13.75
CA GLY A 138 -13.84 17.41 -14.16
C GLY A 138 -15.31 17.84 -14.24
N THR A 139 -16.15 16.93 -14.71
CA THR A 139 -17.59 17.07 -14.79
C THR A 139 -18.30 16.02 -13.95
N ASN A 140 -19.44 16.33 -13.39
CA ASN A 140 -20.21 15.39 -12.59
C ASN A 140 -20.76 14.24 -13.45
N SER A 141 -20.72 13.03 -12.90
CA SER A 141 -21.45 11.90 -13.48
C SER A 141 -22.96 12.15 -13.45
N PRO A 142 -23.73 11.71 -14.47
CA PRO A 142 -25.19 11.76 -14.45
C PRO A 142 -25.79 10.95 -13.29
N PHE A 143 -25.04 10.02 -12.73
CA PHE A 143 -25.46 9.16 -11.60
C PHE A 143 -25.07 9.70 -10.22
N ARG A 144 -24.35 10.82 -10.16
CA ARG A 144 -23.82 11.40 -8.92
C ARG A 144 -24.90 11.77 -7.89
N ASN A 145 -26.10 12.08 -8.36
CA ASN A 145 -27.25 12.44 -7.52
C ASN A 145 -28.34 11.34 -7.46
N ARG A 146 -27.96 10.09 -7.73
CA ARG A 146 -28.84 8.93 -7.54
C ARG A 146 -29.24 8.82 -6.06
N SER A 147 -30.50 8.42 -5.80
CA SER A 147 -31.00 8.31 -4.41
C SER A 147 -30.20 7.29 -3.59
N THR A 148 -30.14 7.51 -2.28
CA THR A 148 -29.46 6.61 -1.34
C THR A 148 -29.99 5.19 -1.42
N GLU A 149 -31.32 5.03 -1.48
CA GLU A 149 -32.00 3.73 -1.54
C GLU A 149 -31.59 2.95 -2.80
N LEU A 150 -31.53 3.61 -3.94
CA LEU A 150 -31.13 2.97 -5.20
C LEU A 150 -29.63 2.64 -5.18
N ASN A 151 -28.79 3.50 -4.62
CA ASN A 151 -27.35 3.24 -4.47
C ASN A 151 -27.11 2.01 -3.56
N LEU A 152 -27.80 1.90 -2.43
CA LEU A 152 -27.71 0.74 -1.52
C LEU A 152 -28.12 -0.55 -2.22
N LYS A 153 -29.28 -0.52 -2.91
CA LYS A 153 -29.77 -1.69 -3.68
C LYS A 153 -28.76 -2.14 -4.72
N LEU A 154 -28.24 -1.22 -5.51
CA LEU A 154 -27.25 -1.54 -6.56
C LEU A 154 -25.94 -2.07 -5.94
N PHE A 155 -25.49 -1.50 -4.81
CA PHE A 155 -24.28 -1.97 -4.14
C PHE A 155 -24.42 -3.39 -3.59
N GLU A 156 -25.59 -3.73 -3.04
CA GLU A 156 -25.91 -5.08 -2.64
C GLU A 156 -25.94 -6.05 -3.82
N GLN A 157 -26.57 -5.67 -4.93
CA GLN A 157 -26.60 -6.47 -6.16
C GLN A 157 -25.20 -6.67 -6.76
N MET A 158 -24.31 -5.64 -6.71
CA MET A 158 -22.91 -5.81 -7.07
C MET A 158 -22.22 -6.86 -6.20
N LYS A 159 -22.42 -6.82 -4.88
CA LYS A 159 -21.86 -7.80 -3.93
C LYS A 159 -22.33 -9.21 -4.22
N ASN A 160 -23.60 -9.37 -4.59
CA ASN A 160 -24.23 -10.64 -4.91
C ASN A 160 -23.80 -11.22 -6.28
N GLY A 161 -23.06 -10.42 -7.08
CA GLY A 161 -22.58 -10.84 -8.40
C GLY A 161 -23.64 -10.81 -9.49
N GLU A 162 -24.67 -9.97 -9.34
CA GLU A 162 -25.74 -9.82 -10.33
C GLU A 162 -25.31 -9.03 -11.57
N PHE A 163 -24.14 -8.39 -11.49
CA PHE A 163 -23.61 -7.57 -12.57
C PHE A 163 -22.29 -8.09 -13.14
N LYS A 164 -22.09 -7.87 -14.43
CA LYS A 164 -20.80 -8.09 -15.09
C LYS A 164 -19.78 -7.01 -14.67
N GLU A 165 -18.51 -7.35 -14.79
CA GLU A 165 -17.40 -6.41 -14.61
C GLU A 165 -17.57 -5.18 -15.54
N GLY A 166 -17.21 -4.01 -15.02
CA GLY A 166 -17.25 -2.75 -15.74
C GLY A 166 -18.60 -2.07 -15.87
N LEU A 167 -19.72 -2.72 -15.44
CA LEU A 167 -21.06 -2.11 -15.53
C LEU A 167 -21.34 -1.10 -14.41
N HIS A 168 -20.85 -1.38 -13.21
CA HIS A 168 -21.08 -0.55 -12.03
C HIS A 168 -19.82 -0.47 -11.18
N VAL A 169 -19.57 0.72 -10.63
CA VAL A 169 -18.54 0.97 -9.64
C VAL A 169 -19.11 1.83 -8.52
N LEU A 170 -18.62 1.66 -7.29
CA LEU A 170 -18.91 2.60 -6.23
C LEU A 170 -17.85 3.70 -6.25
N ARG A 171 -18.29 4.96 -6.28
CA ARG A 171 -17.41 6.14 -6.25
C ARG A 171 -17.65 6.94 -4.99
N ALA A 172 -16.58 7.47 -4.40
CA ALA A 172 -16.71 8.52 -3.38
C ALA A 172 -17.24 9.79 -4.02
N LYS A 173 -18.07 10.54 -3.28
CA LYS A 173 -18.66 11.81 -3.71
C LYS A 173 -17.92 12.95 -3.03
N ILE A 174 -16.92 13.49 -3.69
CA ILE A 174 -16.04 14.52 -3.13
C ILE A 174 -16.18 15.84 -3.89
N ASP A 175 -15.31 16.07 -4.89
CA ASP A 175 -15.32 17.32 -5.67
C ASP A 175 -14.70 17.09 -7.06
N MET A 176 -15.49 17.17 -8.10
CA MET A 176 -15.03 17.01 -9.48
C MET A 176 -14.20 18.20 -10.00
N SER A 177 -14.18 19.32 -9.27
CA SER A 177 -13.35 20.50 -9.59
C SER A 177 -12.03 20.54 -8.85
N HIS A 178 -11.77 19.57 -7.94
CA HIS A 178 -10.60 19.56 -7.09
C HIS A 178 -9.28 19.58 -7.89
N PRO A 179 -8.26 20.38 -7.52
CA PRO A 179 -6.97 20.42 -8.23
C PRO A 179 -6.25 19.07 -8.21
N ASN A 180 -6.33 18.34 -7.10
CA ASN A 180 -5.86 16.96 -7.02
C ASN A 180 -6.85 16.01 -7.68
N MET A 181 -6.49 15.43 -8.83
CA MET A 181 -7.35 14.54 -9.60
C MET A 181 -7.78 13.28 -8.85
N LEU A 182 -7.05 12.87 -7.81
CA LEU A 182 -7.42 11.72 -6.96
C LEU A 182 -8.65 12.02 -6.10
N MET A 183 -8.93 13.31 -5.83
CA MET A 183 -10.12 13.76 -5.09
C MET A 183 -11.36 13.91 -5.98
N ARG A 184 -11.22 13.72 -7.30
CA ARG A 184 -12.35 13.85 -8.26
C ARG A 184 -13.14 12.55 -8.32
N ASP A 185 -14.01 12.37 -7.34
CA ASP A 185 -14.91 11.23 -7.17
C ASP A 185 -14.24 9.89 -7.51
N PRO A 186 -13.23 9.44 -6.73
CA PRO A 186 -12.50 8.22 -7.01
C PRO A 186 -13.38 6.96 -6.88
N VAL A 187 -13.04 5.94 -7.65
CA VAL A 187 -13.64 4.61 -7.48
C VAL A 187 -13.12 3.99 -6.18
N ILE A 188 -14.03 3.44 -5.38
CA ILE A 188 -13.70 2.77 -4.11
C ILE A 188 -14.05 1.28 -4.09
N TYR A 189 -14.99 0.81 -4.93
CA TYR A 189 -15.30 -0.60 -5.18
C TYR A 189 -15.54 -0.88 -6.66
N ARG A 190 -15.10 -2.06 -7.10
CA ARG A 190 -15.33 -2.60 -8.44
C ARG A 190 -15.80 -4.05 -8.37
N VAL A 191 -16.49 -4.52 -9.41
CA VAL A 191 -16.85 -5.93 -9.60
C VAL A 191 -15.66 -6.66 -10.24
N ILE A 192 -15.27 -7.80 -9.66
CA ILE A 192 -14.28 -8.74 -10.23
C ILE A 192 -14.83 -10.15 -10.05
N ASN A 193 -14.98 -10.88 -11.15
CA ASN A 193 -15.54 -12.24 -11.17
C ASN A 193 -14.48 -13.33 -11.01
N LYS A 194 -13.43 -13.07 -10.23
CA LYS A 194 -12.38 -14.01 -9.90
C LYS A 194 -12.48 -14.47 -8.45
N GLN A 195 -12.11 -15.70 -8.18
CA GLN A 195 -12.03 -16.19 -6.81
C GLN A 195 -10.79 -15.64 -6.11
N HIS A 196 -10.99 -15.14 -4.92
CA HIS A 196 -9.90 -14.66 -4.07
C HIS A 196 -9.24 -15.83 -3.35
N HIS A 197 -7.90 -15.85 -3.27
CA HIS A 197 -7.11 -16.95 -2.72
C HIS A 197 -7.44 -17.29 -1.24
N ARG A 198 -7.95 -16.32 -0.45
CA ARG A 198 -8.33 -16.53 0.96
C ARG A 198 -9.84 -16.57 1.21
N THR A 199 -10.60 -15.73 0.52
CA THR A 199 -12.06 -15.61 0.75
C THR A 199 -12.89 -16.43 -0.24
N SER A 200 -12.23 -17.13 -1.17
CA SER A 200 -12.88 -17.93 -2.22
C SER A 200 -13.89 -17.11 -3.02
N GLY A 201 -15.11 -17.62 -3.23
CA GLY A 201 -16.16 -16.95 -3.99
C GLY A 201 -17.10 -16.06 -3.18
N LYS A 202 -16.79 -15.77 -1.89
CA LYS A 202 -17.66 -15.00 -0.98
C LYS A 202 -17.88 -13.57 -1.46
N TRP A 203 -16.89 -12.97 -2.06
CA TRP A 203 -16.92 -11.58 -2.57
C TRP A 203 -16.92 -11.56 -4.09
N LYS A 204 -17.73 -10.67 -4.66
CA LYS A 204 -17.79 -10.36 -6.09
C LYS A 204 -17.42 -8.90 -6.35
N ILE A 205 -17.29 -8.12 -5.29
CA ILE A 205 -16.80 -6.75 -5.30
C ILE A 205 -15.53 -6.65 -4.45
N TYR A 206 -14.61 -5.84 -4.89
CA TYR A 206 -13.33 -5.66 -4.25
C TYR A 206 -13.04 -4.18 -4.02
N PRO A 207 -12.53 -3.81 -2.84
CA PRO A 207 -12.16 -2.44 -2.55
C PRO A 207 -10.96 -2.03 -3.39
N MET A 208 -10.92 -0.76 -3.79
CA MET A 208 -9.71 -0.18 -4.37
C MET A 208 -8.68 0.09 -3.26
N TYR A 209 -7.40 0.12 -3.65
CA TYR A 209 -6.28 0.38 -2.74
C TYR A 209 -6.52 1.61 -1.85
N ASP A 210 -6.88 2.76 -2.45
CA ASP A 210 -7.06 4.01 -1.70
C ASP A 210 -8.14 3.93 -0.62
N TRP A 211 -9.17 3.09 -0.84
CA TRP A 211 -10.18 2.82 0.17
C TRP A 211 -9.68 1.88 1.25
N ALA A 212 -9.13 0.72 0.87
CA ALA A 212 -8.77 -0.33 1.81
C ALA A 212 -7.57 0.05 2.70
N HIS A 213 -6.56 0.70 2.12
CA HIS A 213 -5.29 0.96 2.77
C HIS A 213 -5.42 1.78 4.07
N GLY A 214 -6.08 2.93 4.01
CA GLY A 214 -6.29 3.80 5.16
C GLY A 214 -7.16 3.14 6.22
N GLN A 215 -8.24 2.47 5.80
CA GLN A 215 -9.16 1.78 6.70
C GLN A 215 -8.50 0.63 7.45
N CYS A 216 -7.69 -0.18 6.76
CA CYS A 216 -6.89 -1.22 7.41
C CYS A 216 -5.87 -0.64 8.40
N ASP A 217 -5.22 0.49 8.06
CA ASP A 217 -4.36 1.20 9.01
C ASP A 217 -5.13 1.63 10.25
N TYR A 218 -6.37 2.13 10.09
CA TYR A 218 -7.22 2.54 11.20
C TYR A 218 -7.68 1.36 12.06
N ILE A 219 -8.13 0.27 11.45
CA ILE A 219 -8.53 -0.97 12.16
C ILE A 219 -7.35 -1.54 12.96
N GLU A 220 -6.18 -1.57 12.36
CA GLU A 220 -4.97 -2.05 13.02
C GLU A 220 -4.37 -1.07 14.01
N GLN A 221 -4.92 0.14 14.13
CA GLN A 221 -4.40 1.22 14.98
C GLN A 221 -2.95 1.56 14.69
N ILE A 222 -2.60 1.64 13.41
CA ILE A 222 -1.29 2.11 12.95
C ILE A 222 -1.17 3.59 13.24
N SER A 223 -0.09 4.02 13.87
CA SER A 223 0.11 5.43 14.19
C SER A 223 0.71 6.22 13.02
N HIS A 224 1.76 5.68 12.44
CA HIS A 224 2.50 6.28 11.33
C HIS A 224 2.51 5.33 10.14
N SER A 225 1.75 5.69 9.13
CA SER A 225 1.59 4.96 7.87
C SER A 225 2.69 5.39 6.91
N LEU A 226 3.80 4.65 6.88
CA LEU A 226 4.96 4.99 6.06
C LEU A 226 4.84 4.40 4.65
N CYS A 227 5.00 5.22 3.63
CA CYS A 227 4.92 4.82 2.22
C CYS A 227 5.92 5.60 1.34
N SER A 228 6.07 5.20 0.09
CA SER A 228 6.95 5.91 -0.84
C SER A 228 6.34 7.22 -1.33
N LEU A 229 7.19 8.14 -1.85
CA LEU A 229 6.77 9.47 -2.32
C LEU A 229 5.73 9.46 -3.44
N GLU A 230 5.60 8.37 -4.18
CA GLU A 230 4.57 8.21 -5.21
C GLU A 230 3.15 8.29 -4.63
N PHE A 231 2.98 7.96 -3.33
CA PHE A 231 1.71 8.07 -2.62
C PHE A 231 1.45 9.47 -2.01
N LYS A 232 2.34 10.44 -2.20
CA LYS A 232 2.12 11.80 -1.69
C LYS A 232 0.83 12.45 -2.20
N PRO A 233 0.45 12.33 -3.48
CA PRO A 233 -0.85 12.82 -3.96
C PRO A 233 -2.05 12.11 -3.34
N HIS A 234 -1.88 10.86 -2.87
CA HIS A 234 -2.94 10.06 -2.23
C HIS A 234 -3.22 10.46 -0.77
N ARG A 235 -2.31 11.20 -0.10
CA ARG A 235 -2.45 11.57 1.32
C ARG A 235 -3.76 12.29 1.61
N GLU A 236 -4.14 13.23 0.79
CA GLU A 236 -5.37 14.00 0.96
C GLU A 236 -6.62 13.11 0.88
N LEU A 237 -6.64 12.15 -0.04
CA LEU A 237 -7.69 11.15 -0.16
C LEU A 237 -7.71 10.20 1.04
N TYR A 238 -6.55 9.74 1.48
CA TYR A 238 -6.38 8.94 2.68
C TYR A 238 -6.99 9.62 3.92
N GLU A 239 -6.65 10.90 4.14
CA GLU A 239 -7.17 11.69 5.26
C GLU A 239 -8.68 11.91 5.14
N TRP A 240 -9.19 12.14 3.91
CA TRP A 240 -10.63 12.29 3.67
C TRP A 240 -11.40 11.01 4.02
N PHE A 241 -10.90 9.85 3.64
CA PHE A 241 -11.51 8.57 3.98
C PHE A 241 -11.51 8.33 5.49
N ILE A 242 -10.38 8.50 6.16
CA ILE A 242 -10.28 8.33 7.62
C ILE A 242 -11.28 9.23 8.34
N LYS A 243 -11.32 10.52 7.98
CA LYS A 243 -12.26 11.48 8.55
C LYS A 243 -13.74 11.15 8.28
N SER A 244 -14.01 10.46 7.18
CA SER A 244 -15.38 10.08 6.80
C SER A 244 -15.94 8.93 7.62
N ILE A 245 -15.07 8.08 8.18
CA ILE A 245 -15.40 6.92 9.02
C ILE A 245 -15.05 7.12 10.49
N GLU A 246 -14.36 8.22 10.83
CA GLU A 246 -14.01 8.54 12.21
C GLU A 246 -15.26 8.50 13.12
N GLY A 247 -15.15 7.79 14.23
CA GLY A 247 -16.22 7.64 15.21
C GLY A 247 -17.29 6.59 14.88
N LEU A 248 -17.26 5.94 13.69
CA LEU A 248 -18.16 4.81 13.40
C LEU A 248 -17.85 3.59 14.29
N ASP A 249 -16.57 3.41 14.64
CA ASP A 249 -16.14 2.46 15.66
C ASP A 249 -15.48 3.20 16.82
N THR A 250 -16.17 3.28 17.95
CA THR A 250 -15.70 3.99 19.14
C THR A 250 -14.56 3.29 19.88
N THR A 251 -14.21 2.07 19.51
CA THR A 251 -13.06 1.34 20.07
C THR A 251 -11.73 1.77 19.45
N LEU A 252 -11.76 2.33 18.24
CA LEU A 252 -10.60 2.80 17.51
C LEU A 252 -10.22 4.22 17.94
N LYS A 253 -9.02 4.39 18.49
CA LYS A 253 -8.58 5.65 19.13
C LYS A 253 -7.49 6.38 18.35
N ILE A 254 -6.70 5.66 17.56
CA ILE A 254 -5.55 6.19 16.84
C ILE A 254 -5.95 6.51 15.42
N LEU A 255 -5.91 7.78 15.04
CA LEU A 255 -6.04 8.20 13.66
C LEU A 255 -4.68 8.07 12.97
N PRO A 256 -4.56 7.15 12.00
CA PRO A 256 -3.29 6.93 11.32
C PRO A 256 -2.89 8.16 10.48
N LYS A 257 -1.59 8.45 10.46
CA LYS A 257 -1.04 9.57 9.68
C LYS A 257 -0.11 9.04 8.59
N GLN A 258 -0.45 9.29 7.34
CA GLN A 258 0.42 8.93 6.21
C GLN A 258 1.65 9.84 6.14
N ARG A 259 2.83 9.25 5.97
CA ARG A 259 4.12 9.93 5.82
C ARG A 259 4.93 9.27 4.70
N GLU A 260 5.40 10.08 3.78
CA GLU A 260 6.09 9.56 2.60
C GLU A 260 7.60 9.81 2.67
N PHE A 261 8.34 8.84 2.14
CA PHE A 261 9.79 8.90 1.99
C PHE A 261 10.20 8.54 0.56
N ALA A 262 11.37 9.04 0.12
CA ALA A 262 11.89 8.72 -1.20
C ALA A 262 12.17 7.22 -1.33
N ARG A 263 11.65 6.59 -2.39
CA ARG A 263 11.99 5.21 -2.73
C ARG A 263 13.47 5.07 -3.06
N LEU A 264 13.96 3.85 -3.11
CA LEU A 264 15.29 3.54 -3.61
C LEU A 264 15.26 3.53 -5.15
N ASN A 265 16.02 4.40 -5.76
CA ASN A 265 16.28 4.37 -7.20
C ASN A 265 17.76 4.05 -7.40
N LEU A 266 18.07 2.96 -8.11
CA LEU A 266 19.43 2.58 -8.46
C LEU A 266 19.71 2.89 -9.93
N SER A 267 20.89 3.42 -10.22
CA SER A 267 21.33 3.56 -11.61
C SER A 267 21.49 2.18 -12.25
N TYR A 268 21.19 2.07 -13.55
CA TYR A 268 21.35 0.84 -14.35
C TYR A 268 20.64 -0.40 -13.77
N THR A 269 19.60 -0.22 -12.93
CA THR A 269 18.88 -1.32 -12.32
C THR A 269 17.38 -1.17 -12.55
N ILE A 270 16.76 -2.17 -13.15
CA ILE A 270 15.31 -2.22 -13.34
C ILE A 270 14.68 -2.77 -12.06
N MET A 271 13.86 -1.95 -11.38
CA MET A 271 13.10 -2.35 -10.19
C MET A 271 11.59 -2.39 -10.43
N SER A 272 11.17 -2.24 -11.69
CA SER A 272 9.76 -2.37 -12.04
C SER A 272 9.35 -3.84 -12.06
N LYS A 273 8.45 -4.22 -11.15
CA LYS A 273 7.89 -5.58 -11.06
C LYS A 273 7.35 -6.08 -12.40
N ARG A 274 6.55 -5.25 -13.10
CA ARG A 274 6.02 -5.55 -14.43
C ARG A 274 7.11 -5.88 -15.45
N LYS A 275 8.25 -5.19 -15.40
CA LYS A 275 9.36 -5.47 -16.32
C LYS A 275 10.13 -6.71 -15.91
N LEU A 276 10.23 -6.99 -14.61
CA LEU A 276 10.90 -8.19 -14.10
C LEU A 276 10.07 -9.44 -14.38
N SER A 277 8.73 -9.41 -14.26
CA SER A 277 7.88 -10.55 -14.60
C SER A 277 8.03 -10.97 -16.07
N VAL A 278 8.17 -10.02 -16.98
CA VAL A 278 8.40 -10.32 -18.40
C VAL A 278 9.69 -11.11 -18.63
N LEU A 279 10.74 -10.89 -17.80
CA LEU A 279 11.98 -11.65 -17.92
C LEU A 279 11.79 -13.11 -17.49
N VAL A 280 10.99 -13.33 -16.44
CA VAL A 280 10.64 -14.67 -15.97
C VAL A 280 9.70 -15.38 -16.95
N GLU A 281 8.63 -14.71 -17.39
CA GLU A 281 7.65 -15.24 -18.33
C GLU A 281 8.25 -15.62 -19.70
N LYS A 282 9.27 -14.88 -20.14
CA LYS A 282 10.01 -15.14 -21.38
C LYS A 282 11.21 -16.05 -21.21
N GLU A 283 11.40 -16.64 -20.02
CA GLU A 283 12.50 -17.55 -19.70
C GLU A 283 13.90 -16.94 -19.98
N VAL A 284 14.02 -15.60 -19.91
CA VAL A 284 15.31 -14.90 -20.03
C VAL A 284 16.17 -15.13 -18.78
N VAL A 285 15.51 -15.37 -17.65
CA VAL A 285 16.10 -15.72 -16.35
C VAL A 285 15.42 -17.00 -15.84
N ASP A 286 16.14 -17.77 -14.98
CA ASP A 286 15.68 -19.06 -14.48
C ASP A 286 14.51 -18.96 -13.48
N GLY A 287 14.19 -17.75 -13.03
CA GLY A 287 13.08 -17.47 -12.08
C GLY A 287 13.32 -16.19 -11.30
N TRP A 288 12.44 -15.94 -10.34
CA TRP A 288 12.51 -14.75 -9.50
C TRP A 288 13.75 -14.71 -8.58
N ASP A 289 14.37 -15.83 -8.29
CA ASP A 289 15.58 -15.95 -7.49
C ASP A 289 16.87 -16.00 -8.31
N ASP A 290 16.77 -15.80 -9.63
CA ASP A 290 17.96 -15.75 -10.50
C ASP A 290 18.96 -14.69 -9.99
N PRO A 291 20.26 -15.02 -9.89
CA PRO A 291 21.29 -14.07 -9.40
C PRO A 291 21.43 -12.78 -10.21
N ARG A 292 20.89 -12.74 -11.42
CA ARG A 292 20.84 -11.53 -12.27
C ARG A 292 19.70 -10.59 -11.89
N MET A 293 18.71 -11.08 -11.13
CA MET A 293 17.55 -10.31 -10.70
C MET A 293 17.86 -9.43 -9.47
N PRO A 294 17.30 -8.22 -9.36
CA PRO A 294 17.46 -7.34 -8.19
C PRO A 294 16.50 -7.72 -7.04
N THR A 295 15.92 -8.90 -7.07
CA THR A 295 15.07 -9.43 -6.00
C THR A 295 15.91 -9.78 -4.77
N LEU A 296 15.31 -9.77 -3.59
CA LEU A 296 16.03 -10.16 -2.36
C LEU A 296 16.46 -11.63 -2.42
N SER A 297 15.62 -12.50 -2.97
CA SER A 297 15.97 -13.91 -3.20
C SER A 297 17.10 -14.07 -4.21
N GLY A 298 17.12 -13.31 -5.30
CA GLY A 298 18.22 -13.28 -6.27
C GLY A 298 19.53 -12.76 -5.68
N LEU A 299 19.47 -11.69 -4.88
CA LEU A 299 20.63 -11.16 -4.16
C LEU A 299 21.17 -12.17 -3.15
N ARG A 300 20.28 -12.86 -2.40
CA ARG A 300 20.66 -13.94 -1.47
C ARG A 300 21.36 -15.07 -2.21
N ARG A 301 20.81 -15.55 -3.32
CA ARG A 301 21.42 -16.60 -4.16
C ARG A 301 22.76 -16.15 -4.77
N ARG A 302 22.89 -14.85 -5.08
CA ARG A 302 24.15 -14.23 -5.52
C ARG A 302 25.20 -14.12 -4.41
N GLY A 303 24.85 -14.41 -3.15
CA GLY A 303 25.73 -14.43 -1.99
C GLY A 303 25.81 -13.14 -1.19
N PHE A 304 24.83 -12.22 -1.34
CA PHE A 304 24.70 -11.09 -0.41
C PHE A 304 24.24 -11.58 0.96
N THR A 305 24.80 -10.98 2.01
CA THR A 305 24.38 -11.27 3.39
C THR A 305 23.27 -10.31 3.85
N PRO A 306 22.42 -10.71 4.81
CA PRO A 306 21.44 -9.80 5.41
C PRO A 306 22.09 -8.53 5.96
N LYS A 307 23.28 -8.66 6.54
CA LYS A 307 24.05 -7.54 7.10
C LYS A 307 24.45 -6.55 6.02
N SER A 308 24.96 -7.02 4.87
CA SER A 308 25.37 -6.14 3.77
C SER A 308 24.17 -5.35 3.21
N ILE A 309 23.01 -6.00 3.07
CA ILE A 309 21.77 -5.31 2.64
C ILE A 309 21.35 -4.25 3.65
N ARG A 310 21.30 -4.58 4.96
CA ARG A 310 20.94 -3.59 6.00
C ARG A 310 21.93 -2.43 6.07
N THR A 311 23.25 -2.70 5.95
CA THR A 311 24.28 -1.68 5.92
C THR A 311 24.12 -0.76 4.71
N PHE A 312 23.85 -1.35 3.53
CA PHE A 312 23.57 -0.58 2.32
C PHE A 312 22.36 0.36 2.50
N ILE A 313 21.23 -0.17 3.00
CA ILE A 313 20.02 0.63 3.23
C ILE A 313 20.28 1.73 4.27
N SER A 314 21.03 1.45 5.34
CA SER A 314 21.41 2.44 6.35
C SER A 314 22.25 3.56 5.75
N LYS A 315 23.23 3.26 4.88
CA LYS A 315 24.05 4.26 4.18
C LYS A 315 23.25 5.09 3.18
N VAL A 316 22.29 4.50 2.48
CA VAL A 316 21.38 5.24 1.59
C VAL A 316 20.52 6.22 2.38
N GLY A 317 20.13 5.84 3.58
CA GLY A 317 19.32 6.68 4.48
C GLY A 317 17.89 6.92 3.99
N VAL A 318 17.20 7.82 4.68
CA VAL A 318 15.79 8.17 4.41
C VAL A 318 15.72 9.64 3.95
N ALA A 319 15.36 9.87 2.70
CA ALA A 319 15.32 11.19 2.09
C ALA A 319 13.88 11.67 1.84
N LYS A 320 13.68 12.99 1.86
CA LYS A 320 12.43 13.68 1.49
C LYS A 320 12.24 13.87 -0.02
N ARG A 321 13.30 13.71 -0.81
CA ARG A 321 13.31 13.93 -2.26
C ARG A 321 13.88 12.72 -2.96
N GLU A 322 13.37 12.44 -4.16
CA GLU A 322 13.92 11.42 -5.03
C GLU A 322 15.41 11.67 -5.29
N ASN A 323 16.18 10.60 -5.22
CA ASN A 323 17.60 10.58 -5.58
C ASN A 323 17.91 9.27 -6.32
N ILE A 324 19.00 9.28 -7.08
CA ILE A 324 19.51 8.09 -7.75
C ILE A 324 20.83 7.71 -7.07
N ILE A 325 20.87 6.48 -6.58
CA ILE A 325 22.06 5.90 -5.96
C ILE A 325 22.83 5.11 -7.00
N ALA A 326 24.14 5.34 -7.10
CA ALA A 326 24.98 4.56 -7.99
C ALA A 326 24.94 3.07 -7.62
N VAL A 327 24.75 2.19 -8.61
CA VAL A 327 24.68 0.73 -8.38
C VAL A 327 25.97 0.17 -7.75
N SER A 328 27.11 0.83 -7.94
CA SER A 328 28.38 0.47 -7.29
C SER A 328 28.31 0.47 -5.76
N TYR A 329 27.40 1.24 -5.15
CA TYR A 329 27.14 1.16 -3.70
C TYR A 329 26.59 -0.18 -3.25
N THR A 330 26.01 -1.00 -4.15
CA THR A 330 25.55 -2.37 -3.82
C THR A 330 26.73 -3.36 -3.70
N HIS A 331 27.93 -2.98 -4.11
CA HIS A 331 29.13 -3.82 -4.06
C HIS A 331 29.79 -3.89 -2.65
N LEU A 332 29.06 -3.54 -1.60
CA LEU A 332 29.50 -3.68 -0.19
C LEU A 332 29.89 -5.12 0.19
N ARG A 333 29.64 -6.08 -0.69
CA ARG A 333 30.02 -7.49 -0.52
C ARG A 333 31.52 -7.69 -0.27
N ALA A 334 32.37 -6.91 -0.92
CA ALA A 334 33.82 -7.07 -0.91
C ALA A 334 34.49 -6.73 0.44
N HIS A 335 33.82 -5.99 1.31
CA HIS A 335 34.39 -5.55 2.59
C HIS A 335 34.01 -6.41 3.80
N GLU A 336 33.16 -7.43 3.63
CA GLU A 336 32.68 -8.29 4.74
C GLU A 336 33.27 -9.70 4.74
N THR A 337 34.13 -10.05 3.77
CA THR A 337 34.73 -11.40 3.66
C THR A 337 36.19 -11.47 4.14
N THR A 338 36.68 -10.45 4.82
CA THR A 338 37.97 -10.51 5.49
C THR A 338 37.78 -10.64 7.00
N VAL A 339 37.48 -11.82 7.46
CA VAL A 339 37.94 -12.43 8.74
C VAL A 339 38.18 -13.89 8.51
#